data_b3a76da376e9cae40e923361910c7099
#
_entry.id   b3a76da376e9cae40e923361910c7099
#
_cell.length_a   1.000
_cell.length_b   1.000
_cell.length_c   1.000
_cell.angle_alpha   90.00
_cell.angle_beta   90.00
_cell.angle_gamma   90.00
#
_symmetry.space_group_name_H-M   'P 1'
#
loop_
_entity.id
_entity.type
_entity.pdbx_description
1 polymer ?
#
loop_
_entity_poly.entity_id
_entity_poly.type
_entity_poly.pdbx_seq_one_letter_code
_entity_poly.pdbx_strand_id
1 'polypeptide(L)'
;VLAVLSDALGARMGHDMGIDMVHELGIVANAMEAVIDDKERIAALADIYLPNTRNAFYIGRGLDYFVSMEAALKLKEISYIQTEGFAAGELKHGTIALIEEGTPVLAIITQADVASHTRGNVEEVRSRGANTCVFAMEGLANENDQIILPAVHPALAPLMTVVPTQLMAYYATLHRGYDVDKPRNLAKSVTVE
;
A
#
# COMPACT_ATOMS: atom_id res chain seq x y z
N VAL A 1 4.65 -14.63 11.67
CA VAL A 1 4.05 -15.46 12.72
C VAL A 1 2.62 -15.83 12.37
N LEU A 2 1.69 -14.87 12.13
CA LEU A 2 0.27 -15.19 11.87
C LEU A 2 0.05 -16.06 10.64
N ALA A 3 0.78 -15.84 9.54
CA ALA A 3 0.67 -16.68 8.34
C ALA A 3 1.05 -18.14 8.63
N VAL A 4 2.16 -18.35 9.32
CA VAL A 4 2.61 -19.70 9.74
C VAL A 4 1.61 -20.35 10.71
N LEU A 5 1.04 -19.58 11.62
CA LEU A 5 0.03 -20.09 12.55
C LEU A 5 -1.25 -20.48 11.81
N SER A 6 -1.70 -19.68 10.85
CA SER A 6 -2.88 -19.97 10.03
C SER A 6 -2.69 -21.24 9.22
N ASP A 7 -1.53 -21.42 8.61
CA ASP A 7 -1.16 -22.62 7.87
C ASP A 7 -1.18 -23.87 8.76
N ALA A 8 -0.50 -23.79 9.91
CA ALA A 8 -0.45 -24.89 10.89
C ALA A 8 -1.84 -25.27 11.46
N LEU A 9 -2.70 -24.29 11.69
CA LEU A 9 -4.08 -24.52 12.13
C LEU A 9 -4.92 -25.12 11.00
N GLY A 10 -4.79 -24.60 9.78
CA GLY A 10 -5.46 -25.15 8.60
C GLY A 10 -5.13 -26.62 8.40
N ALA A 11 -3.84 -26.98 8.43
CA ALA A 11 -3.38 -28.36 8.30
C ALA A 11 -3.99 -29.28 9.39
N ARG A 12 -4.06 -28.81 10.65
CA ARG A 12 -4.70 -29.57 11.74
C ARG A 12 -6.20 -29.75 11.55
N MET A 13 -6.85 -28.85 10.88
CA MET A 13 -8.28 -28.90 10.58
C MET A 13 -8.58 -29.66 9.28
N GLY A 14 -7.57 -30.23 8.64
CA GLY A 14 -7.71 -30.95 7.37
C GLY A 14 -7.84 -30.04 6.14
N HIS A 15 -7.48 -28.76 6.28
CA HIS A 15 -7.41 -27.80 5.18
C HIS A 15 -5.97 -27.64 4.74
N ASP A 16 -5.58 -28.31 3.67
CA ASP A 16 -4.30 -28.07 3.01
C ASP A 16 -4.45 -26.89 2.07
N MET A 17 -3.67 -25.84 2.29
CA MET A 17 -3.64 -24.65 1.41
C MET A 17 -2.81 -24.88 0.15
N GLY A 18 -2.11 -26.01 0.03
CA GLY A 18 -1.24 -26.31 -1.12
C GLY A 18 -0.04 -25.36 -1.24
N ILE A 19 0.36 -24.73 -0.14
CA ILE A 19 1.45 -23.74 -0.10
C ILE A 19 2.60 -24.30 0.73
N ASP A 20 3.81 -24.36 0.16
CA ASP A 20 5.02 -24.49 0.97
C ASP A 20 5.31 -23.15 1.66
N MET A 21 4.74 -22.97 2.85
CA MET A 21 4.80 -21.72 3.58
C MET A 21 6.24 -21.25 3.87
N VAL A 22 7.17 -22.17 4.12
CA VAL A 22 8.58 -21.83 4.41
C VAL A 22 9.26 -21.32 3.15
N HIS A 23 9.05 -21.98 2.03
CA HIS A 23 9.59 -21.58 0.74
C HIS A 23 9.04 -20.21 0.31
N GLU A 24 7.73 -20.04 0.35
CA GLU A 24 7.06 -18.80 -0.06
C GLU A 24 7.44 -17.59 0.83
N LEU A 25 7.62 -17.80 2.14
CA LEU A 25 8.13 -16.74 3.02
C LEU A 25 9.58 -16.37 2.71
N GLY A 26 10.41 -17.32 2.22
CA GLY A 26 11.74 -17.03 1.69
C GLY A 26 11.68 -16.12 0.44
N ILE A 27 10.76 -16.41 -0.49
CA ILE A 27 10.53 -15.55 -1.66
C ILE A 27 10.07 -14.15 -1.23
N VAL A 28 9.14 -14.06 -0.29
CA VAL A 28 8.68 -12.77 0.25
C VAL A 28 9.82 -11.97 0.86
N ALA A 29 10.71 -12.61 1.63
CA ALA A 29 11.86 -11.93 2.23
C ALA A 29 12.79 -11.32 1.17
N ASN A 30 13.12 -12.08 0.12
CA ASN A 30 13.93 -11.60 -0.99
C ASN A 30 13.22 -10.45 -1.76
N ALA A 31 11.91 -10.56 -1.93
CA ALA A 31 11.11 -9.50 -2.56
C ALA A 31 11.12 -8.21 -1.73
N MET A 32 11.04 -8.32 -0.39
CA MET A 32 11.15 -7.16 0.50
C MET A 32 12.53 -6.50 0.38
N GLU A 33 13.63 -7.28 0.36
CA GLU A 33 14.99 -6.76 0.18
C GLU A 33 15.11 -6.02 -1.15
N ALA A 34 14.62 -6.59 -2.25
CA ALA A 34 14.65 -5.95 -3.57
C ALA A 34 13.90 -4.60 -3.59
N VAL A 35 12.78 -4.50 -2.89
CA VAL A 35 12.03 -3.23 -2.75
C VAL A 35 12.82 -2.22 -1.90
N ILE A 36 13.46 -2.66 -0.84
CA ILE A 36 14.28 -1.78 0.02
C ILE A 36 15.53 -1.28 -0.73
N ASP A 37 16.11 -2.11 -1.57
CA ASP A 37 17.27 -1.73 -2.40
C ASP A 37 16.90 -0.66 -3.45
N ASP A 38 15.64 -0.59 -3.90
CA ASP A 38 15.11 0.44 -4.82
C ASP A 38 14.49 1.66 -4.08
N LYS A 39 14.86 1.88 -2.83
CA LYS A 39 14.28 2.93 -1.97
C LYS A 39 14.44 4.35 -2.51
N GLU A 40 15.51 4.64 -3.26
CA GLU A 40 15.74 5.95 -3.88
C GLU A 40 14.68 6.27 -4.93
N ARG A 41 14.22 5.28 -5.69
CA ARG A 41 13.09 5.43 -6.60
C ARG A 41 11.81 5.75 -5.85
N ILE A 42 11.57 5.06 -4.74
CA ILE A 42 10.38 5.31 -3.90
C ILE A 42 10.45 6.71 -3.27
N ALA A 43 11.64 7.16 -2.86
CA ALA A 43 11.87 8.53 -2.37
C ALA A 43 11.51 9.57 -3.44
N ALA A 44 11.97 9.38 -4.68
CA ALA A 44 11.63 10.27 -5.78
C ALA A 44 10.12 10.30 -6.08
N LEU A 45 9.45 9.14 -6.01
CA LEU A 45 8.00 9.09 -6.19
C LEU A 45 7.26 9.77 -5.03
N ALA A 46 7.73 9.63 -3.80
CA ALA A 46 7.15 10.35 -2.67
C ALA A 46 7.22 11.87 -2.86
N ASP A 47 8.34 12.38 -3.42
CA ASP A 47 8.51 13.79 -3.74
C ASP A 47 7.58 14.26 -4.88
N ILE A 48 7.32 13.41 -5.87
CA ILE A 48 6.42 13.73 -6.98
C ILE A 48 4.95 13.76 -6.54
N TYR A 49 4.53 12.78 -5.74
CA TYR A 49 3.11 12.57 -5.44
C TYR A 49 2.64 13.23 -4.14
N LEU A 50 3.52 13.39 -3.14
CA LEU A 50 3.14 13.75 -1.78
C LEU A 50 3.78 15.05 -1.19
N PRO A 51 4.43 15.94 -1.97
CA PRO A 51 5.28 16.99 -1.37
C PRO A 51 4.49 18.02 -0.56
N ASN A 52 3.43 18.57 -1.12
CA ASN A 52 2.66 19.68 -0.54
C ASN A 52 1.16 19.38 -0.43
N THR A 53 0.77 18.13 -0.56
CA THR A 53 -0.64 17.75 -0.49
C THR A 53 -1.15 17.79 0.95
N ARG A 54 -2.43 18.14 1.11
CA ARG A 54 -3.15 18.03 2.39
C ARG A 54 -3.85 16.70 2.53
N ASN A 55 -4.32 16.15 1.42
CA ASN A 55 -5.12 14.93 1.37
C ASN A 55 -4.48 13.94 0.39
N ALA A 56 -4.61 12.65 0.66
CA ALA A 56 -4.22 11.58 -0.24
C ALA A 56 -5.16 10.38 -0.04
N PHE A 57 -5.22 9.51 -1.04
CA PHE A 57 -6.02 8.30 -0.95
C PHE A 57 -5.21 7.09 -1.35
N TYR A 58 -5.37 6.00 -0.60
CA TYR A 58 -4.95 4.67 -1.02
C TYR A 58 -6.17 3.86 -1.45
N ILE A 59 -6.06 3.15 -2.55
CA ILE A 59 -7.15 2.32 -3.06
C ILE A 59 -6.66 0.92 -3.41
N GLY A 60 -7.49 -0.10 -3.13
CA GLY A 60 -7.23 -1.48 -3.46
C GLY A 60 -8.50 -2.31 -3.37
N ARG A 61 -8.43 -3.57 -3.82
CA ARG A 61 -9.53 -4.54 -3.70
C ARG A 61 -9.01 -5.84 -3.09
N GLY A 62 -9.91 -6.61 -2.46
CA GLY A 62 -9.50 -7.84 -1.78
C GLY A 62 -8.47 -7.55 -0.69
N LEU A 63 -7.35 -8.27 -0.69
CA LEU A 63 -6.26 -8.06 0.27
C LEU A 63 -5.61 -6.69 0.14
N ASP A 64 -5.55 -6.13 -1.07
CA ASP A 64 -4.98 -4.80 -1.32
C ASP A 64 -5.74 -3.68 -0.62
N TYR A 65 -7.04 -3.86 -0.35
CA TYR A 65 -7.81 -2.90 0.45
C TYR A 65 -7.27 -2.81 1.89
N PHE A 66 -6.95 -3.94 2.52
CA PHE A 66 -6.42 -3.94 3.88
C PHE A 66 -5.03 -3.32 3.94
N VAL A 67 -4.19 -3.55 2.92
CA VAL A 67 -2.89 -2.86 2.79
C VAL A 67 -3.10 -1.37 2.57
N SER A 68 -4.09 -0.96 1.80
CA SER A 68 -4.43 0.45 1.58
C SER A 68 -4.82 1.16 2.88
N MET A 69 -5.55 0.49 3.77
CA MET A 69 -5.90 1.04 5.09
C MET A 69 -4.65 1.22 5.97
N GLU A 70 -3.77 0.22 6.03
CA GLU A 70 -2.51 0.30 6.79
C GLU A 70 -1.58 1.37 6.21
N ALA A 71 -1.44 1.44 4.89
CA ALA A 71 -0.64 2.45 4.21
C ALA A 71 -1.13 3.88 4.52
N ALA A 72 -2.46 4.08 4.48
CA ALA A 72 -3.07 5.35 4.84
C ALA A 72 -2.82 5.71 6.31
N LEU A 73 -2.89 4.74 7.22
CA LEU A 73 -2.57 4.94 8.63
C LEU A 73 -1.11 5.38 8.80
N LYS A 74 -0.15 4.67 8.19
CA LYS A 74 1.29 5.01 8.29
C LYS A 74 1.57 6.40 7.72
N LEU A 75 1.00 6.73 6.58
CA LEU A 75 1.21 8.04 5.97
C LEU A 75 0.69 9.17 6.87
N LYS A 76 -0.54 9.05 7.40
CA LYS A 76 -1.09 10.10 8.28
C LYS A 76 -0.36 10.24 9.62
N GLU A 77 0.12 9.13 10.19
CA GLU A 77 0.78 9.13 11.51
C GLU A 77 2.05 9.98 11.54
N ILE A 78 2.88 9.88 10.51
CA ILE A 78 4.21 10.50 10.52
C ILE A 78 4.32 11.73 9.62
N SER A 79 3.64 11.75 8.46
CA SER A 79 3.70 12.89 7.53
C SER A 79 2.63 13.96 7.77
N TYR A 80 1.59 13.65 8.54
CA TYR A 80 0.42 14.51 8.81
C TYR A 80 -0.40 14.85 7.57
N ILE A 81 -0.24 14.10 6.49
CA ILE A 81 -1.14 14.15 5.34
C ILE A 81 -2.42 13.41 5.71
N GLN A 82 -3.57 14.07 5.59
CA GLN A 82 -4.85 13.39 5.81
C GLN A 82 -5.04 12.34 4.72
N THR A 83 -4.90 11.08 5.10
CA THR A 83 -4.92 9.97 4.15
C THR A 83 -5.98 8.97 4.54
N GLU A 84 -6.72 8.47 3.56
CA GLU A 84 -7.72 7.43 3.76
C GLU A 84 -7.49 6.27 2.80
N GLY A 85 -7.73 5.04 3.30
CA GLY A 85 -7.70 3.82 2.51
C GLY A 85 -9.11 3.37 2.17
N PHE A 86 -9.39 3.11 0.89
CA PHE A 86 -10.69 2.69 0.41
C PHE A 86 -10.66 1.37 -0.35
N ALA A 87 -11.73 0.61 -0.22
CA ALA A 87 -12.05 -0.38 -1.23
C ALA A 87 -12.33 0.37 -2.55
N ALA A 88 -11.52 0.11 -3.58
CA ALA A 88 -11.53 0.92 -4.80
C ALA A 88 -12.92 1.07 -5.44
N GLY A 89 -13.78 0.04 -5.34
CA GLY A 89 -15.16 0.10 -5.83
C GLY A 89 -16.07 1.03 -5.05
N GLU A 90 -15.75 1.32 -3.78
CA GLU A 90 -16.59 2.17 -2.93
C GLU A 90 -16.33 3.68 -3.11
N LEU A 91 -15.21 4.05 -3.74
CA LEU A 91 -14.88 5.45 -4.02
C LEU A 91 -16.02 6.21 -4.69
N LYS A 92 -16.68 5.60 -5.67
CA LYS A 92 -17.78 6.21 -6.45
C LYS A 92 -19.04 6.50 -5.62
N HIS A 93 -19.19 5.94 -4.43
CA HIS A 93 -20.36 6.11 -3.58
C HIS A 93 -20.30 7.33 -2.65
N GLY A 94 -19.42 8.29 -2.93
CA GLY A 94 -19.35 9.56 -2.21
C GLY A 94 -17.95 10.15 -2.21
N THR A 95 -16.94 9.41 -1.81
CA THR A 95 -15.57 9.89 -1.63
C THR A 95 -14.94 10.44 -2.91
N ILE A 96 -15.36 9.98 -4.07
CA ILE A 96 -14.89 10.48 -5.37
C ILE A 96 -15.16 12.00 -5.54
N ALA A 97 -16.11 12.56 -4.79
CA ALA A 97 -16.38 14.00 -4.77
C ALA A 97 -15.22 14.82 -4.16
N LEU A 98 -14.29 14.17 -3.44
CA LEU A 98 -13.10 14.81 -2.86
C LEU A 98 -11.90 14.80 -3.82
N ILE A 99 -12.05 14.20 -4.99
CA ILE A 99 -10.99 14.17 -6.01
C ILE A 99 -11.01 15.48 -6.76
N GLU A 100 -9.94 16.23 -6.65
CA GLU A 100 -9.67 17.49 -7.34
C GLU A 100 -8.42 17.32 -8.21
N GLU A 101 -8.13 18.32 -9.05
CA GLU A 101 -6.91 18.34 -9.88
C GLU A 101 -5.66 18.19 -9.02
N GLY A 102 -4.83 17.21 -9.32
CA GLY A 102 -3.60 16.91 -8.60
C GLY A 102 -3.77 16.10 -7.30
N THR A 103 -4.99 15.73 -6.90
CA THR A 103 -5.19 14.89 -5.71
C THR A 103 -4.43 13.56 -5.83
N PRO A 104 -3.51 13.23 -4.91
CA PRO A 104 -2.79 11.97 -4.95
C PRO A 104 -3.71 10.78 -4.67
N VAL A 105 -3.72 9.82 -5.58
CA VAL A 105 -4.37 8.52 -5.40
C VAL A 105 -3.37 7.42 -5.66
N LEU A 106 -3.04 6.65 -4.62
CA LEU A 106 -2.09 5.55 -4.68
C LEU A 106 -2.87 4.24 -4.76
N ALA A 107 -2.73 3.52 -5.87
CA ALA A 107 -3.47 2.28 -6.12
C ALA A 107 -2.58 1.06 -5.95
N ILE A 108 -3.09 0.03 -5.25
CA ILE A 108 -2.40 -1.24 -5.04
C ILE A 108 -3.09 -2.32 -5.87
N ILE A 109 -2.30 -3.07 -6.67
CA ILE A 109 -2.78 -4.08 -7.60
C ILE A 109 -1.88 -5.32 -7.50
N THR A 110 -2.19 -6.20 -6.55
CA THR A 110 -1.46 -7.47 -6.35
C THR A 110 -2.34 -8.71 -6.49
N GLN A 111 -3.66 -8.52 -6.61
CA GLN A 111 -4.64 -9.60 -6.69
C GLN A 111 -5.18 -9.72 -8.11
N ALA A 112 -4.86 -10.82 -8.81
CA ALA A 112 -5.17 -11.00 -10.23
C ALA A 112 -6.68 -10.99 -10.55
N ASP A 113 -7.50 -11.56 -9.66
CA ASP A 113 -8.95 -11.66 -9.81
C ASP A 113 -9.68 -10.32 -9.80
N VAL A 114 -9.09 -9.29 -9.19
CA VAL A 114 -9.68 -7.95 -9.07
C VAL A 114 -8.83 -6.84 -9.74
N ALA A 115 -7.70 -7.19 -10.35
CA ALA A 115 -6.77 -6.23 -10.95
C ALA A 115 -7.44 -5.33 -12.00
N SER A 116 -8.21 -5.90 -12.93
CA SER A 116 -8.91 -5.14 -13.98
C SER A 116 -9.93 -4.16 -13.40
N HIS A 117 -10.64 -4.54 -12.34
CA HIS A 117 -11.58 -3.67 -11.67
C HIS A 117 -10.88 -2.51 -10.94
N THR A 118 -9.75 -2.78 -10.27
CA THR A 118 -8.96 -1.73 -9.63
C THR A 118 -8.41 -0.74 -10.65
N ARG A 119 -7.96 -1.22 -11.82
CA ARG A 119 -7.52 -0.37 -12.93
C ARG A 119 -8.65 0.52 -13.45
N GLY A 120 -9.86 -0.02 -13.60
CA GLY A 120 -11.03 0.79 -13.94
C GLY A 120 -11.27 1.93 -12.95
N ASN A 121 -11.11 1.66 -11.65
CA ASN A 121 -11.23 2.70 -10.63
C ASN A 121 -10.07 3.72 -10.67
N VAL A 122 -8.86 3.32 -11.05
CA VAL A 122 -7.75 4.26 -11.30
C VAL A 122 -8.10 5.22 -12.44
N GLU A 123 -8.65 4.72 -13.55
CA GLU A 123 -9.08 5.57 -14.67
C GLU A 123 -10.25 6.50 -14.27
N GLU A 124 -11.17 6.03 -13.43
CA GLU A 124 -12.28 6.86 -12.92
C GLU A 124 -11.77 8.07 -12.13
N VAL A 125 -10.76 7.91 -11.26
CA VAL A 125 -10.21 9.03 -10.50
C VAL A 125 -9.29 9.90 -11.37
N ARG A 126 -8.53 9.29 -12.28
CA ARG A 126 -7.68 10.02 -13.23
C ARG A 126 -8.48 10.94 -14.13
N SER A 127 -9.64 10.50 -14.60
CA SER A 127 -10.55 11.34 -15.42
C SER A 127 -11.11 12.56 -14.66
N ARG A 128 -10.95 12.61 -13.35
CA ARG A 128 -11.35 13.73 -12.47
C ARG A 128 -10.17 14.56 -11.98
N GLY A 129 -8.98 14.36 -12.56
CA GLY A 129 -7.79 15.14 -12.26
C GLY A 129 -6.89 14.54 -11.18
N ALA A 130 -7.15 13.33 -10.67
CA ALA A 130 -6.26 12.70 -9.71
C ALA A 130 -4.86 12.48 -10.27
N ASN A 131 -3.84 12.74 -9.45
CA ASN A 131 -2.46 12.35 -9.72
C ASN A 131 -2.26 10.92 -9.19
N THR A 132 -2.26 9.94 -10.10
CA THR A 132 -2.30 8.51 -9.73
C THR A 132 -0.93 7.86 -9.72
N CYS A 133 -0.59 7.17 -8.62
CA CYS A 133 0.60 6.33 -8.47
C CYS A 133 0.16 4.87 -8.30
N VAL A 134 0.59 3.99 -9.19
CA VAL A 134 0.18 2.57 -9.19
C VAL A 134 1.33 1.69 -8.73
N PHE A 135 1.05 0.85 -7.73
CA PHE A 135 1.89 -0.23 -7.24
C PHE A 135 1.32 -1.53 -7.78
N ALA A 136 1.94 -2.12 -8.77
CA ALA A 136 1.45 -3.35 -9.36
C ALA A 136 2.44 -4.49 -9.19
N MET A 137 1.94 -5.70 -8.90
CA MET A 137 2.77 -6.90 -8.89
C MET A 137 3.20 -7.25 -10.30
N GLU A 138 4.42 -7.72 -10.45
CA GLU A 138 4.93 -8.31 -11.69
C GLU A 138 3.93 -9.32 -12.25
N GLY A 139 3.71 -9.30 -13.56
CA GLY A 139 2.65 -10.08 -14.22
C GLY A 139 1.26 -9.41 -14.22
N LEU A 140 1.01 -8.41 -13.37
CA LEU A 140 -0.18 -7.57 -13.40
C LEU A 140 0.13 -6.11 -13.78
N ALA A 141 1.41 -5.79 -13.92
CA ALA A 141 1.90 -4.45 -14.21
C ALA A 141 1.63 -4.04 -15.66
N ASN A 142 1.39 -2.74 -15.87
CA ASN A 142 1.32 -2.08 -17.15
C ASN A 142 2.52 -1.13 -17.33
N GLU A 143 2.79 -0.72 -18.57
CA GLU A 143 3.93 0.16 -18.94
C GLU A 143 3.97 1.51 -18.16
N ASN A 144 2.81 2.00 -17.72
CA ASN A 144 2.67 3.28 -17.05
C ASN A 144 2.60 3.16 -15.52
N ASP A 145 2.80 1.97 -14.96
CA ASP A 145 2.80 1.79 -13.50
C ASP A 145 4.11 2.29 -12.90
N GLN A 146 4.01 2.99 -11.78
CA GLN A 146 5.17 3.67 -11.18
C GLN A 146 6.04 2.73 -10.36
N ILE A 147 5.44 1.73 -9.71
CA ILE A 147 6.15 0.76 -8.88
C ILE A 147 5.74 -0.65 -9.32
N ILE A 148 6.73 -1.42 -9.81
CA ILE A 148 6.54 -2.83 -10.14
C ILE A 148 7.13 -3.63 -8.98
N LEU A 149 6.26 -4.40 -8.33
CA LEU A 149 6.59 -5.21 -7.17
C LEU A 149 6.97 -6.63 -7.62
N PRO A 150 8.01 -7.24 -7.04
CA PRO A 150 8.35 -8.62 -7.34
C PRO A 150 7.17 -9.58 -7.14
N ALA A 151 7.08 -10.61 -7.97
CA ALA A 151 6.03 -11.62 -7.84
C ALA A 151 6.22 -12.44 -6.57
N VAL A 152 5.15 -12.55 -5.78
CA VAL A 152 5.06 -13.42 -4.60
C VAL A 152 3.71 -14.14 -4.60
N HIS A 153 3.55 -15.16 -3.76
CA HIS A 153 2.25 -15.83 -3.63
C HIS A 153 1.16 -14.83 -3.23
N PRO A 154 -0.01 -14.79 -3.91
CA PRO A 154 -1.04 -13.77 -3.70
C PRO A 154 -1.52 -13.63 -2.25
N ALA A 155 -1.64 -14.75 -1.51
CA ALA A 155 -2.03 -14.72 -0.10
C ALA A 155 -0.97 -14.05 0.81
N LEU A 156 0.29 -13.97 0.37
CA LEU A 156 1.40 -13.36 1.10
C LEU A 156 1.77 -11.96 0.56
N ALA A 157 1.16 -11.54 -0.54
CA ALA A 157 1.39 -10.23 -1.14
C ALA A 157 1.30 -9.06 -0.14
N PRO A 158 0.36 -9.04 0.82
CA PRO A 158 0.30 -7.97 1.83
C PRO A 158 1.60 -7.80 2.63
N LEU A 159 2.32 -8.89 2.92
CA LEU A 159 3.58 -8.82 3.68
C LEU A 159 4.65 -8.02 2.93
N MET A 160 4.74 -8.22 1.61
CA MET A 160 5.70 -7.51 0.77
C MET A 160 5.21 -6.10 0.45
N THR A 161 3.93 -5.92 0.11
CA THR A 161 3.37 -4.66 -0.38
C THR A 161 3.36 -3.56 0.69
N VAL A 162 3.30 -3.93 1.97
CA VAL A 162 3.39 -2.95 3.06
C VAL A 162 4.73 -2.20 3.07
N VAL A 163 5.83 -2.82 2.62
CA VAL A 163 7.18 -2.22 2.63
C VAL A 163 7.26 -0.95 1.77
N PRO A 164 6.93 -0.96 0.47
CA PRO A 164 6.99 0.25 -0.35
C PRO A 164 6.02 1.34 0.14
N THR A 165 4.87 0.98 0.73
CA THR A 165 3.95 1.97 1.30
C THR A 165 4.49 2.62 2.57
N GLN A 166 5.23 1.88 3.40
CA GLN A 166 5.97 2.44 4.53
C GLN A 166 7.09 3.36 4.08
N LEU A 167 7.84 2.98 3.04
CA LEU A 167 8.87 3.83 2.45
C LEU A 167 8.28 5.13 1.88
N MET A 168 7.12 5.08 1.21
CA MET A 168 6.40 6.28 0.76
C MET A 168 6.08 7.21 1.94
N ALA A 169 5.56 6.67 3.05
CA ALA A 169 5.25 7.45 4.23
C ALA A 169 6.53 8.05 4.87
N TYR A 170 7.60 7.26 4.97
CA TYR A 170 8.89 7.67 5.49
C TYR A 170 9.47 8.86 4.70
N TYR A 171 9.58 8.73 3.39
CA TYR A 171 10.15 9.78 2.55
C TYR A 171 9.25 11.02 2.44
N ALA A 172 7.93 10.84 2.36
CA ALA A 172 7.00 11.97 2.44
C ALA A 172 7.17 12.77 3.74
N THR A 173 7.47 12.10 4.85
CA THR A 173 7.74 12.72 6.14
C THR A 173 9.03 13.53 6.12
N LEU A 174 10.12 12.94 5.60
CA LEU A 174 11.42 13.61 5.48
C LEU A 174 11.35 14.83 4.56
N HIS A 175 10.70 14.73 3.41
CA HIS A 175 10.53 15.84 2.46
C HIS A 175 9.73 16.99 3.05
N ARG A 176 8.84 16.71 4.00
CA ARG A 176 8.09 17.72 4.75
C ARG A 176 8.84 18.29 5.95
N GLY A 177 10.06 17.82 6.21
CA GLY A 177 10.92 18.29 7.30
C GLY A 177 10.52 17.82 8.69
N TYR A 178 9.78 16.70 8.80
CA TYR A 178 9.37 16.12 10.06
C TYR A 178 10.29 14.98 10.51
N ASP A 179 10.35 14.76 11.82
CA ASP A 179 11.09 13.67 12.45
C ASP A 179 10.21 12.40 12.46
N VAL A 180 10.64 11.38 11.75
CA VAL A 180 9.91 10.10 11.63
C VAL A 180 9.90 9.29 12.92
N ASP A 181 10.89 9.51 13.80
CA ASP A 181 11.04 8.78 15.06
C ASP A 181 10.28 9.44 16.23
N LYS A 182 9.87 10.68 16.04
CA LYS A 182 9.16 11.48 17.06
C LYS A 182 7.90 12.12 16.51
N PRO A 183 6.94 11.32 16.04
CA PRO A 183 5.68 11.86 15.56
C PRO A 183 4.93 12.56 16.71
N ARG A 184 4.39 13.74 16.42
CA ARG A 184 3.65 14.51 17.42
C ARG A 184 2.37 13.78 17.85
N ASN A 185 2.00 13.93 19.12
CA ASN A 185 0.78 13.40 19.71
C ASN A 185 0.68 11.85 19.72
N LEU A 186 1.75 11.14 19.36
CA LEU A 186 1.82 9.70 19.50
C LEU A 186 2.72 9.35 20.69
N ALA A 187 2.19 8.59 21.63
CA ALA A 187 2.92 8.04 22.76
C ALA A 187 2.78 6.51 22.79
N LYS A 188 3.87 5.81 23.13
CA LYS A 188 3.86 4.35 23.27
C LYS A 188 2.98 3.87 24.44
N SER A 189 2.74 4.74 25.41
CA SER A 189 1.80 4.53 26.50
C SER A 189 1.07 5.84 26.77
N VAL A 190 -0.24 5.80 26.84
CA VAL A 190 -1.03 6.96 27.27
C VAL A 190 -1.10 6.88 28.79
N THR A 191 -0.30 7.72 29.47
CA THR A 191 -0.47 8.01 30.89
C THR A 191 -1.27 9.31 30.98
N VAL A 192 -2.60 9.18 31.00
CA VAL A 192 -3.46 10.29 31.42
C VAL A 192 -3.79 10.02 32.88
N GLU A 193 -3.24 10.82 33.77
CA GLU A 193 -3.73 10.95 35.15
C GLU A 193 -4.92 11.92 35.18
#